data_717a597d03fac94f77d8bbe056cd6c58
#
_entry.id   717a597d03fac94f77d8bbe056cd6c58
#
_cell.length_a   1.000
_cell.length_b   1.000
_cell.length_c   1.000
_cell.angle_alpha   90.00
_cell.angle_beta   90.00
_cell.angle_gamma   90.00
#
_symmetry.space_group_name_H-M   'P 1'
#
loop_
_entity.id
_entity.type
_entity.pdbx_description
1 polymer ?
#
loop_
_entity_poly.entity_id
_entity_poly.type
_entity_poly.pdbx_seq_one_letter_code
_entity_poly.pdbx_strand_id
1 'polypeptide(L)'
;QRGNPMDYEKWGQNPGMENWDFAHCLPYFNRMETAAAADDDDPRRGHDGPLYLSRGPATSQLFQALFKSVQEAGYNLTNDVNGYRQEGFAPFDRNIKNGKRWSAARAYLYPNMDRENLEIRTRAFTTKILFEGQKAVGVEYEWQGGVHRVYAEKIVLSAGAINTPQLLEISGIGDREILVKHGIDVGARRGAPLPMMSQIAAMSRCAVTRSAIRSSCLPRIAAMSVSPAGSKCLPA
;
A
#
# COMPACT_ATOMS: atom_id res chain seq x y z
N GLN A 1 8.44 -1.38 -8.70
CA GLN A 1 9.22 -0.15 -8.81
C GLN A 1 9.07 0.64 -7.51
N ARG A 2 10.16 1.16 -6.98
CA ARG A 2 10.17 2.07 -5.84
C ARG A 2 9.67 3.46 -6.25
N GLY A 3 9.17 4.23 -5.27
CA GLY A 3 8.85 5.64 -5.48
C GLY A 3 10.10 6.47 -5.76
N ASN A 4 9.90 7.64 -6.36
CA ASN A 4 11.01 8.55 -6.64
C ASN A 4 11.55 9.14 -5.32
N PRO A 5 12.87 9.21 -5.09
CA PRO A 5 13.44 9.81 -3.90
C PRO A 5 12.92 11.23 -3.60
N MET A 6 12.71 12.04 -4.64
CA MET A 6 12.18 13.40 -4.48
C MET A 6 10.77 13.47 -3.88
N ASP A 7 9.95 12.41 -4.05
CA ASP A 7 8.62 12.37 -3.43
C ASP A 7 8.74 12.11 -1.92
N TYR A 8 9.70 11.29 -1.50
CA TYR A 8 10.00 11.07 -0.08
C TYR A 8 10.61 12.31 0.57
N GLU A 9 11.52 13.00 -0.14
CA GLU A 9 12.06 14.28 0.35
C GLU A 9 10.95 15.30 0.62
N LYS A 10 9.95 15.39 -0.27
CA LYS A 10 8.77 16.24 -0.04
C LYS A 10 7.95 15.80 1.16
N TRP A 11 7.85 14.50 1.41
CA TRP A 11 7.16 14.00 2.60
C TRP A 11 7.92 14.36 3.87
N GLY A 12 9.23 14.19 3.89
CA GLY A 12 10.09 14.54 5.03
C GLY A 12 10.03 16.01 5.43
N GLN A 13 9.62 16.90 4.51
CA GLN A 13 9.45 18.33 4.78
C GLN A 13 8.15 18.67 5.54
N ASN A 14 7.21 17.73 5.66
CA ASN A 14 5.97 17.99 6.40
C ASN A 14 6.16 17.76 7.91
N PRO A 15 5.61 18.64 8.76
CA PRO A 15 5.72 18.50 10.20
C PRO A 15 5.21 17.14 10.70
N GLY A 16 6.02 16.43 11.48
CA GLY A 16 5.74 15.10 11.99
C GLY A 16 6.03 13.96 11.00
N MET A 17 6.61 14.26 9.85
CA MET A 17 7.01 13.28 8.83
C MET A 17 8.51 13.31 8.53
N GLU A 18 9.33 13.85 9.42
CA GLU A 18 10.76 14.07 9.22
C GLU A 18 11.52 12.77 8.91
N ASN A 19 11.02 11.63 9.41
CA ASN A 19 11.58 10.29 9.16
C ASN A 19 11.03 9.61 7.90
N TRP A 20 10.33 10.36 7.03
CA TRP A 20 9.77 9.82 5.77
C TRP A 20 10.52 10.30 4.53
N ASP A 21 11.69 10.94 4.68
CA ASP A 21 12.61 11.20 3.58
C ASP A 21 13.17 9.90 3.00
N PHE A 22 13.83 9.97 1.87
CA PHE A 22 14.34 8.78 1.20
C PHE A 22 15.44 8.06 2.00
N ALA A 23 16.28 8.80 2.70
CA ALA A 23 17.37 8.23 3.49
C ALA A 23 16.84 7.37 4.64
N HIS A 24 15.78 7.83 5.33
CA HIS A 24 15.13 7.05 6.38
C HIS A 24 14.31 5.87 5.82
N CYS A 25 13.74 5.99 4.63
CA CYS A 25 12.94 4.93 4.00
C CYS A 25 13.79 3.82 3.35
N LEU A 26 14.99 4.14 2.86
CA LEU A 26 15.85 3.22 2.12
C LEU A 26 16.19 1.93 2.88
N PRO A 27 16.55 1.94 4.19
CA PRO A 27 16.84 0.72 4.94
C PRO A 27 15.64 -0.24 4.98
N TYR A 28 14.41 0.28 4.97
CA TYR A 28 13.19 -0.55 4.92
C TYR A 28 12.97 -1.17 3.55
N PHE A 29 13.26 -0.44 2.46
CA PHE A 29 13.23 -1.02 1.13
C PHE A 29 14.24 -2.14 0.98
N ASN A 30 15.47 -1.94 1.46
CA ASN A 30 16.52 -2.97 1.40
C ASN A 30 16.13 -4.20 2.22
N ARG A 31 15.63 -4.01 3.44
CA ARG A 31 15.17 -5.13 4.30
C ARG A 31 13.97 -5.89 3.70
N MET A 32 13.18 -5.24 2.85
CA MET A 32 12.00 -5.85 2.25
C MET A 32 12.33 -6.80 1.10
N GLU A 33 13.36 -6.52 0.31
CA GLU A 33 13.58 -7.17 -0.99
C GLU A 33 14.82 -8.07 -1.06
N THR A 34 14.75 -9.04 -1.95
CA THR A 34 15.91 -9.72 -2.55
C THR A 34 15.93 -9.37 -4.03
N ALA A 35 16.78 -8.44 -4.42
CA ALA A 35 16.96 -7.97 -5.80
C ALA A 35 18.01 -8.82 -6.52
N ALA A 36 17.59 -9.97 -7.07
CA ALA A 36 18.49 -10.98 -7.62
C ALA A 36 19.31 -10.56 -8.85
N ALA A 37 19.04 -9.41 -9.42
CA ALA A 37 19.77 -8.88 -10.58
C ALA A 37 20.42 -7.51 -10.30
N ALA A 38 20.45 -7.08 -9.03
CA ALA A 38 21.23 -5.93 -8.60
C ALA A 38 22.66 -6.37 -8.28
N ASP A 39 23.59 -5.44 -8.35
CA ASP A 39 24.98 -5.67 -7.93
C ASP A 39 25.02 -5.91 -6.43
N ASP A 40 25.81 -6.89 -5.98
CA ASP A 40 25.87 -7.31 -4.58
C ASP A 40 26.38 -6.20 -3.64
N ASP A 41 27.12 -5.23 -4.16
CA ASP A 41 27.67 -4.10 -3.44
C ASP A 41 26.83 -2.81 -3.57
N ASP A 42 25.67 -2.83 -4.27
CA ASP A 42 24.82 -1.65 -4.36
C ASP A 42 24.08 -1.41 -3.02
N PRO A 43 24.47 -0.37 -2.25
CA PRO A 43 23.88 -0.10 -0.93
C PRO A 43 22.40 0.32 -1.00
N ARG A 44 21.87 0.54 -2.21
CA ARG A 44 20.48 0.95 -2.42
C ARG A 44 19.56 -0.24 -2.68
N ARG A 45 20.11 -1.44 -2.82
CA ARG A 45 19.34 -2.66 -3.09
C ARG A 45 19.48 -3.66 -1.95
N GLY A 46 18.40 -4.40 -1.69
CA GLY A 46 18.40 -5.44 -0.68
C GLY A 46 18.63 -6.84 -1.28
N HIS A 47 19.31 -7.70 -0.55
CA HIS A 47 19.69 -9.03 -1.02
C HIS A 47 19.10 -10.18 -0.17
N ASP A 48 18.58 -9.88 1.03
CA ASP A 48 18.13 -10.89 2.02
C ASP A 48 16.64 -10.76 2.41
N GLY A 49 15.92 -9.85 1.75
CA GLY A 49 14.51 -9.62 2.07
C GLY A 49 13.57 -10.69 1.50
N PRO A 50 12.39 -10.86 2.11
CA PRO A 50 11.44 -11.91 1.72
C PRO A 50 10.80 -11.69 0.34
N LEU A 51 10.76 -10.45 -0.15
CA LEU A 51 10.17 -10.11 -1.45
C LEU A 51 11.19 -10.29 -2.57
N TYR A 52 11.11 -11.42 -3.27
CA TYR A 52 12.04 -11.73 -4.34
C TYR A 52 11.70 -10.98 -5.63
N LEU A 53 12.72 -10.38 -6.23
CA LEU A 53 12.67 -9.63 -7.47
C LEU A 53 13.64 -10.26 -8.50
N SER A 54 13.12 -10.65 -9.66
CA SER A 54 13.93 -11.06 -10.80
C SER A 54 13.81 -10.04 -11.92
N ARG A 55 14.91 -9.78 -12.63
CA ARG A 55 14.88 -8.91 -13.81
C ARG A 55 14.51 -9.71 -15.06
N GLY A 56 13.66 -9.13 -15.90
CA GLY A 56 13.33 -9.71 -17.20
C GLY A 56 14.53 -9.66 -18.14
N PRO A 57 14.77 -10.69 -18.97
CA PRO A 57 15.92 -10.71 -19.87
C PRO A 57 15.86 -9.65 -20.98
N ALA A 58 14.66 -9.18 -21.34
CA ALA A 58 14.42 -8.20 -22.42
C ALA A 58 15.19 -8.51 -23.73
N THR A 59 15.32 -9.80 -24.07
CA THR A 59 16.17 -10.30 -25.17
C THR A 59 15.41 -10.41 -26.50
N SER A 60 14.09 -10.20 -26.53
CA SER A 60 13.34 -10.28 -27.79
C SER A 60 13.76 -9.18 -28.76
N GLN A 61 13.63 -9.44 -30.06
CA GLN A 61 13.95 -8.48 -31.13
C GLN A 61 13.19 -7.14 -30.92
N LEU A 62 11.95 -7.20 -30.43
CA LEU A 62 11.15 -6.01 -30.15
C LEU A 62 11.78 -5.14 -29.04
N PHE A 63 12.26 -5.75 -27.95
CA PHE A 63 12.97 -5.01 -26.89
C PHE A 63 14.27 -4.42 -27.38
N GLN A 64 15.03 -5.14 -28.20
CA GLN A 64 16.27 -4.63 -28.78
C GLN A 64 16.00 -3.42 -29.70
N ALA A 65 14.99 -3.51 -30.55
CA ALA A 65 14.58 -2.40 -31.40
C ALA A 65 14.09 -1.20 -30.58
N LEU A 66 13.32 -1.44 -29.51
CA LEU A 66 12.85 -0.39 -28.61
C LEU A 66 14.03 0.35 -27.95
N PHE A 67 14.96 -0.36 -27.34
CA PHE A 67 16.11 0.26 -26.67
C PHE A 67 16.99 1.03 -27.63
N LYS A 68 17.19 0.52 -28.86
CA LYS A 68 17.90 1.24 -29.91
C LYS A 68 17.18 2.54 -30.29
N SER A 69 15.88 2.49 -30.56
CA SER A 69 15.07 3.67 -30.91
C SER A 69 15.05 4.70 -29.79
N VAL A 70 15.01 4.27 -28.52
CA VAL A 70 15.08 5.14 -27.35
C VAL A 70 16.41 5.92 -27.32
N GLN A 71 17.53 5.24 -27.58
CA GLN A 71 18.85 5.89 -27.65
C GLN A 71 18.96 6.85 -28.84
N GLU A 72 18.46 6.45 -30.02
CA GLU A 72 18.42 7.30 -31.22
C GLU A 72 17.55 8.55 -31.00
N ALA A 73 16.50 8.47 -30.17
CA ALA A 73 15.66 9.59 -29.76
C ALA A 73 16.30 10.46 -28.66
N GLY A 74 17.52 10.17 -28.23
CA GLY A 74 18.24 10.95 -27.21
C GLY A 74 17.86 10.65 -25.75
N TYR A 75 17.08 9.57 -25.49
CA TYR A 75 16.76 9.17 -24.12
C TYR A 75 17.82 8.21 -23.56
N ASN A 76 17.96 8.24 -22.25
CA ASN A 76 18.94 7.40 -21.56
C ASN A 76 18.41 5.98 -21.31
N LEU A 77 19.31 5.02 -21.40
CA LEU A 77 19.11 3.70 -20.78
C LEU A 77 19.63 3.74 -19.34
N THR A 78 19.02 2.95 -18.47
CA THR A 78 19.52 2.70 -17.12
C THR A 78 19.62 1.19 -16.89
N ASN A 79 20.52 0.79 -16.02
CA ASN A 79 20.67 -0.63 -15.66
C ASN A 79 19.65 -1.04 -14.60
N ASP A 80 19.17 -0.09 -13.78
CA ASP A 80 18.24 -0.36 -12.70
C ASP A 80 17.34 0.85 -12.41
N VAL A 81 16.04 0.69 -12.67
CA VAL A 81 15.01 1.70 -12.38
C VAL A 81 14.71 1.87 -10.89
N ASN A 82 15.30 1.06 -10.03
CA ASN A 82 15.19 1.14 -8.56
C ASN A 82 16.54 1.46 -7.89
N GLY A 83 17.62 1.61 -8.67
CA GLY A 83 18.96 1.94 -8.22
C GLY A 83 19.18 3.44 -8.13
N TYR A 84 20.44 3.84 -8.34
CA TYR A 84 20.87 5.25 -8.23
C TYR A 84 20.16 6.17 -9.22
N ARG A 85 19.97 5.72 -10.45
CA ARG A 85 19.33 6.51 -11.50
C ARG A 85 18.04 5.81 -11.94
N GLN A 86 16.92 6.28 -11.42
CA GLN A 86 15.61 5.74 -11.78
C GLN A 86 15.11 6.21 -13.15
N GLU A 87 15.54 7.39 -13.59
CA GLU A 87 15.15 7.94 -14.88
C GLU A 87 15.88 7.26 -16.03
N GLY A 88 15.11 6.72 -16.96
CA GLY A 88 15.63 6.04 -18.14
C GLY A 88 14.81 4.79 -18.49
N PHE A 89 15.23 4.13 -19.54
CA PHE A 89 14.62 2.88 -20.01
C PHE A 89 15.49 1.69 -19.61
N ALA A 90 14.86 0.66 -19.06
CA ALA A 90 15.53 -0.57 -18.62
C ALA A 90 14.59 -1.77 -18.63
N PRO A 91 15.10 -2.99 -18.58
CA PRO A 91 14.32 -4.15 -18.15
C PRO A 91 13.83 -3.97 -16.70
N PHE A 92 12.55 -4.25 -16.45
CA PHE A 92 11.97 -4.08 -15.11
C PHE A 92 12.18 -5.30 -14.23
N ASP A 93 12.36 -5.04 -12.94
CA ASP A 93 12.25 -6.05 -11.90
C ASP A 93 10.80 -6.54 -11.78
N ARG A 94 10.65 -7.84 -11.57
CA ARG A 94 9.37 -8.53 -11.47
C ARG A 94 9.33 -9.39 -10.22
N ASN A 95 8.19 -9.40 -9.54
CA ASN A 95 7.95 -10.31 -8.42
C ASN A 95 7.72 -11.75 -8.93
N ILE A 96 8.77 -12.38 -9.42
CA ILE A 96 8.77 -13.75 -9.93
C ILE A 96 9.95 -14.50 -9.33
N LYS A 97 9.69 -15.66 -8.73
CA LYS A 97 10.68 -16.61 -8.23
C LYS A 97 10.35 -18.01 -8.74
N ASN A 98 11.32 -18.67 -9.38
CA ASN A 98 11.15 -20.02 -9.94
C ASN A 98 9.89 -20.15 -10.84
N GLY A 99 9.69 -19.19 -11.74
CA GLY A 99 8.56 -19.17 -12.68
C GLY A 99 7.20 -18.86 -12.06
N LYS A 100 7.12 -18.60 -10.75
CA LYS A 100 5.86 -18.31 -10.04
C LYS A 100 5.82 -16.85 -9.56
N ARG A 101 4.62 -16.24 -9.62
CA ARG A 101 4.40 -14.92 -9.05
C ARG A 101 4.72 -14.92 -7.55
N TRP A 102 5.68 -14.09 -7.15
CA TRP A 102 6.09 -13.94 -5.75
C TRP A 102 5.35 -12.78 -5.11
N SER A 103 4.07 -13.01 -4.75
CA SER A 103 3.21 -12.01 -4.14
C SER A 103 3.61 -11.71 -2.69
N ALA A 104 3.10 -10.59 -2.14
CA ALA A 104 3.26 -10.27 -0.72
C ALA A 104 2.77 -11.41 0.19
N ALA A 105 1.69 -12.11 -0.18
CA ALA A 105 1.22 -13.28 0.56
C ALA A 105 2.28 -14.40 0.59
N ARG A 106 2.94 -14.68 -0.54
CA ARG A 106 4.02 -15.68 -0.59
C ARG A 106 5.27 -15.25 0.17
N ALA A 107 5.58 -13.94 0.12
CA ALA A 107 6.77 -13.40 0.77
C ALA A 107 6.63 -13.30 2.30
N TYR A 108 5.45 -12.88 2.78
CA TYR A 108 5.28 -12.51 4.18
C TYR A 108 4.23 -13.32 4.91
N LEU A 109 3.14 -13.73 4.25
CA LEU A 109 2.01 -14.33 4.92
C LEU A 109 2.19 -15.85 5.09
N TYR A 110 2.41 -16.57 3.99
CA TYR A 110 2.50 -18.04 4.03
C TYR A 110 3.61 -18.57 4.96
N PRO A 111 4.81 -17.94 5.03
CA PRO A 111 5.82 -18.38 5.99
C PRO A 111 5.46 -18.19 7.47
N ASN A 112 4.41 -17.41 7.75
CA ASN A 112 4.00 -17.05 9.10
C ASN A 112 2.60 -17.56 9.47
N MET A 113 1.97 -18.39 8.64
CA MET A 113 0.58 -18.84 8.87
C MET A 113 0.40 -19.69 10.12
N ASP A 114 1.46 -20.36 10.58
CA ASP A 114 1.45 -21.23 11.77
C ASP A 114 1.62 -20.44 13.08
N ARG A 115 1.73 -19.12 13.03
CA ARG A 115 1.86 -18.31 14.23
C ARG A 115 0.53 -18.21 14.96
N GLU A 116 0.50 -18.61 16.21
CA GLU A 116 -0.69 -18.59 17.08
C GLU A 116 -1.29 -17.18 17.26
N ASN A 117 -0.45 -16.13 17.14
CA ASN A 117 -0.87 -14.73 17.28
C ASN A 117 -1.26 -14.08 15.95
N LEU A 118 -1.42 -14.84 14.86
CA LEU A 118 -1.83 -14.35 13.55
C LEU A 118 -3.18 -14.93 13.16
N GLU A 119 -4.19 -14.10 13.06
CA GLU A 119 -5.51 -14.45 12.51
C GLU A 119 -5.72 -13.79 11.15
N ILE A 120 -6.14 -14.58 10.15
CA ILE A 120 -6.41 -14.10 8.79
C ILE A 120 -7.86 -14.36 8.45
N ARG A 121 -8.61 -13.30 8.22
CA ARG A 121 -10.00 -13.36 7.76
C ARG A 121 -10.09 -12.90 6.31
N THR A 122 -10.27 -13.85 5.40
CA THR A 122 -10.51 -13.56 3.99
C THR A 122 -11.99 -13.31 3.74
N ARG A 123 -12.31 -12.54 2.67
CA ARG A 123 -13.69 -12.17 2.32
C ARG A 123 -14.39 -11.35 3.40
N ALA A 124 -13.63 -10.73 4.30
CA ALA A 124 -14.12 -9.76 5.25
C ALA A 124 -14.10 -8.37 4.57
N PHE A 125 -15.28 -7.75 4.45
CA PHE A 125 -15.44 -6.45 3.83
C PHE A 125 -15.49 -5.37 4.90
N THR A 126 -14.41 -4.62 5.08
CA THR A 126 -14.34 -3.55 6.08
C THR A 126 -15.25 -2.40 5.67
N THR A 127 -16.22 -2.08 6.52
CA THR A 127 -17.24 -1.06 6.28
C THR A 127 -16.92 0.25 6.97
N LYS A 128 -16.24 0.22 8.12
CA LYS A 128 -16.00 1.43 8.92
C LYS A 128 -14.82 1.25 9.87
N ILE A 129 -14.11 2.35 10.15
CA ILE A 129 -13.17 2.47 11.27
C ILE A 129 -13.95 2.96 12.48
N LEU A 130 -13.75 2.34 13.64
CA LEU A 130 -14.38 2.71 14.90
C LEU A 130 -13.48 3.67 15.67
N PHE A 131 -14.09 4.73 16.23
CA PHE A 131 -13.40 5.76 16.99
C PHE A 131 -13.97 5.93 18.37
N GLU A 132 -13.10 6.19 19.35
CA GLU A 132 -13.41 6.76 20.65
C GLU A 132 -12.75 8.14 20.73
N GLY A 133 -13.55 9.21 20.64
CA GLY A 133 -13.04 10.55 20.47
C GLY A 133 -12.19 10.68 19.20
N GLN A 134 -10.90 10.92 19.35
CA GLN A 134 -9.95 11.03 18.23
C GLN A 134 -9.10 9.77 17.98
N LYS A 135 -9.24 8.75 18.81
CA LYS A 135 -8.46 7.52 18.73
C LYS A 135 -9.24 6.47 17.93
N ALA A 136 -8.60 5.92 16.89
CA ALA A 136 -9.10 4.72 16.22
C ALA A 136 -8.92 3.53 17.17
N VAL A 137 -10.00 2.79 17.43
CA VAL A 137 -10.03 1.69 18.41
C VAL A 137 -10.37 0.35 17.80
N GLY A 138 -10.89 0.32 16.57
CA GLY A 138 -11.30 -0.91 15.92
C GLY A 138 -11.76 -0.69 14.49
N VAL A 139 -12.24 -1.79 13.88
CA VAL A 139 -12.90 -1.77 12.57
C VAL A 139 -14.18 -2.58 12.61
N GLU A 140 -15.15 -2.15 11.81
CA GLU A 140 -16.37 -2.90 11.52
C GLU A 140 -16.26 -3.51 10.12
N TYR A 141 -16.71 -4.75 9.97
CA TYR A 141 -16.64 -5.46 8.71
C TYR A 141 -17.79 -6.44 8.55
N GLU A 142 -18.20 -6.67 7.30
CA GLU A 142 -19.15 -7.70 6.91
C GLU A 142 -18.40 -9.01 6.61
N TRP A 143 -18.85 -10.10 7.23
CA TRP A 143 -18.28 -11.42 7.01
C TRP A 143 -19.33 -12.49 7.23
N GLN A 144 -19.40 -13.46 6.31
CA GLN A 144 -20.36 -14.59 6.37
C GLN A 144 -21.83 -14.15 6.57
N GLY A 145 -22.20 -12.99 6.01
CA GLY A 145 -23.57 -12.48 6.10
C GLY A 145 -23.91 -11.71 7.38
N GLY A 146 -22.96 -11.55 8.30
CA GLY A 146 -23.11 -10.78 9.53
C GLY A 146 -22.17 -9.58 9.59
N VAL A 147 -22.51 -8.62 10.44
CA VAL A 147 -21.65 -7.46 10.79
C VAL A 147 -20.86 -7.81 12.04
N HIS A 148 -19.56 -7.62 11.97
CA HIS A 148 -18.62 -7.95 13.04
C HIS A 148 -17.77 -6.74 13.39
N ARG A 149 -17.24 -6.71 14.62
CA ARG A 149 -16.31 -5.69 15.09
C ARG A 149 -15.08 -6.34 15.70
N VAL A 150 -13.93 -5.76 15.45
CA VAL A 150 -12.68 -6.14 16.09
C VAL A 150 -11.98 -4.87 16.59
N TYR A 151 -11.43 -4.96 17.80
CA TYR A 151 -10.77 -3.84 18.47
C TYR A 151 -9.28 -4.09 18.56
N ALA A 152 -8.48 -3.03 18.40
CA ALA A 152 -7.04 -3.09 18.45
C ALA A 152 -6.44 -1.74 18.87
N GLU A 153 -5.28 -1.77 19.50
CA GLU A 153 -4.54 -0.55 19.85
C GLU A 153 -3.94 0.14 18.62
N LYS A 154 -3.58 -0.64 17.58
CA LYS A 154 -3.01 -0.13 16.33
C LYS A 154 -3.77 -0.69 15.15
N ILE A 155 -4.16 0.19 14.24
CA ILE A 155 -4.88 -0.15 13.02
C ILE A 155 -4.05 0.30 11.83
N VAL A 156 -3.74 -0.63 10.92
CA VAL A 156 -3.01 -0.36 9.69
C VAL A 156 -3.96 -0.49 8.51
N LEU A 157 -4.11 0.57 7.73
CA LEU A 157 -4.93 0.59 6.53
C LEU A 157 -4.05 0.37 5.30
N SER A 158 -4.28 -0.71 4.60
CA SER A 158 -3.55 -1.09 3.38
C SER A 158 -4.49 -1.52 2.25
N ALA A 159 -5.61 -0.80 2.13
CA ALA A 159 -6.68 -1.12 1.17
C ALA A 159 -6.38 -0.66 -0.28
N GLY A 160 -5.25 -0.01 -0.49
CA GLY A 160 -4.81 0.53 -1.79
C GLY A 160 -5.17 2.00 -1.97
N ALA A 161 -4.68 2.58 -3.07
CA ALA A 161 -4.74 4.02 -3.33
C ALA A 161 -6.18 4.59 -3.42
N ILE A 162 -7.15 3.77 -3.78
CA ILE A 162 -8.56 4.18 -3.91
C ILE A 162 -9.34 3.83 -2.64
N ASN A 163 -9.23 2.60 -2.14
CA ASN A 163 -10.09 2.13 -1.06
C ASN A 163 -9.67 2.65 0.32
N THR A 164 -8.38 2.93 0.56
CA THR A 164 -7.95 3.51 1.84
C THR A 164 -8.53 4.91 2.06
N PRO A 165 -8.44 5.86 1.11
CA PRO A 165 -9.12 7.15 1.22
C PRO A 165 -10.64 7.01 1.37
N GLN A 166 -11.28 6.15 0.58
CA GLN A 166 -12.71 5.90 0.67
C GLN A 166 -13.10 5.42 2.07
N LEU A 167 -12.38 4.44 2.62
CA LEU A 167 -12.63 3.93 3.98
C LEU A 167 -12.48 5.01 5.04
N LEU A 168 -11.50 5.91 4.89
CA LEU A 168 -11.32 7.05 5.78
C LEU A 168 -12.52 8.01 5.69
N GLU A 169 -12.95 8.39 4.47
CA GLU A 169 -14.07 9.30 4.25
C GLU A 169 -15.39 8.74 4.83
N ILE A 170 -15.73 7.48 4.53
CA ILE A 170 -16.96 6.86 5.09
C ILE A 170 -16.88 6.67 6.61
N SER A 171 -15.70 6.74 7.20
CA SER A 171 -15.47 6.71 8.64
C SER A 171 -15.40 8.10 9.28
N GLY A 172 -15.69 9.17 8.52
CA GLY A 172 -15.76 10.54 9.02
C GLY A 172 -14.43 11.29 9.02
N ILE A 173 -13.41 10.80 8.30
CA ILE A 173 -12.11 11.47 8.15
C ILE A 173 -11.96 11.97 6.71
N GLY A 174 -11.99 13.27 6.50
CA GLY A 174 -11.88 13.86 5.16
C GLY A 174 -12.31 15.33 5.14
N ASP A 175 -12.54 15.84 3.96
CA ASP A 175 -13.04 17.19 3.77
C ASP A 175 -14.47 17.31 4.33
N ARG A 176 -14.64 18.26 5.25
CA ARG A 176 -15.91 18.46 5.98
C ARG A 176 -17.08 18.73 5.06
N GLU A 177 -16.90 19.56 4.03
CA GLU A 177 -17.97 19.93 3.12
C GLU A 177 -18.45 18.72 2.31
N ILE A 178 -17.48 17.88 1.89
CA ILE A 178 -17.78 16.65 1.17
C ILE A 178 -18.50 15.65 2.08
N LEU A 179 -18.02 15.44 3.31
CA LEU A 179 -18.61 14.50 4.26
C LEU A 179 -20.06 14.89 4.58
N VAL A 180 -20.31 16.16 4.94
CA VAL A 180 -21.65 16.69 5.25
C VAL A 180 -22.58 16.57 4.05
N LYS A 181 -22.13 16.90 2.85
CA LYS A 181 -22.90 16.75 1.61
C LYS A 181 -23.41 15.31 1.39
N HIS A 182 -22.63 14.31 1.84
CA HIS A 182 -22.99 12.90 1.71
C HIS A 182 -23.64 12.30 2.97
N GLY A 183 -24.00 13.14 3.96
CA GLY A 183 -24.64 12.70 5.20
C GLY A 183 -23.74 11.83 6.08
N ILE A 184 -22.42 12.02 5.97
CA ILE A 184 -21.43 11.34 6.80
C ILE A 184 -21.11 12.22 7.99
N ASP A 185 -21.23 11.66 9.20
CA ASP A 185 -20.85 12.37 10.42
C ASP A 185 -19.36 12.68 10.40
N VAL A 186 -19.04 13.95 10.62
CA VAL A 186 -17.65 14.38 10.67
C VAL A 186 -17.05 13.90 11.97
N GLY A 187 -16.14 12.94 11.89
CA GLY A 187 -15.41 12.39 13.03
C GLY A 187 -14.61 13.46 13.77
N ALA A 188 -14.07 13.13 14.92
CA ALA A 188 -13.42 14.04 15.85
C ALA A 188 -12.19 14.80 15.29
N ARG A 189 -11.66 14.45 14.14
CA ARG A 189 -10.62 15.19 13.44
C ARG A 189 -11.19 16.18 12.47
N ARG A 190 -11.50 17.34 12.99
CA ARG A 190 -11.82 18.52 12.21
C ARG A 190 -10.53 19.13 11.66
N GLY A 191 -10.42 19.19 10.33
CA GLY A 191 -9.75 20.31 9.68
C GLY A 191 -8.24 20.30 9.62
N ALA A 192 -7.59 19.16 9.34
CA ALA A 192 -6.37 19.25 8.55
C ALA A 192 -6.61 18.44 7.28
N PRO A 193 -6.63 19.07 6.10
CA PRO A 193 -6.49 18.31 4.86
C PRO A 193 -5.15 17.58 4.99
N LEU A 194 -5.17 16.25 5.06
CA LEU A 194 -3.96 15.50 4.82
C LEU A 194 -3.49 15.89 3.41
N PRO A 195 -2.30 16.47 3.23
CA PRO A 195 -1.86 17.00 1.93
C PRO A 195 -1.97 15.98 0.80
N MET A 196 -1.91 14.70 1.15
CA MET A 196 -2.07 13.57 0.24
C MET A 196 -3.54 13.29 -0.13
N MET A 197 -4.50 13.63 0.74
CA MET A 197 -5.93 13.37 0.48
C MET A 197 -6.54 14.38 -0.50
N SER A 198 -6.04 15.61 -0.60
CA SER A 198 -6.53 16.58 -1.57
C SER A 198 -6.26 16.14 -3.02
N GLN A 199 -5.17 15.43 -3.28
CA GLN A 199 -4.88 14.89 -4.61
C GLN A 199 -5.70 13.63 -4.92
N ILE A 200 -5.97 12.79 -3.92
CA ILE A 200 -6.77 11.57 -4.07
C ILE A 200 -8.26 11.89 -4.04
N ALA A 201 -8.72 12.87 -3.26
CA ALA A 201 -10.10 13.37 -3.29
C ALA A 201 -10.47 13.99 -4.64
N ALA A 202 -9.53 14.56 -5.38
CA ALA A 202 -9.74 14.98 -6.75
C ALA A 202 -10.03 13.80 -7.70
N MET A 203 -9.48 12.62 -7.42
CA MET A 203 -9.77 11.37 -8.15
C MET A 203 -11.04 10.66 -7.65
N SER A 204 -11.41 10.79 -6.38
CA SER A 204 -12.59 10.14 -5.79
C SER A 204 -13.90 10.87 -6.03
N ARG A 205 -13.89 12.09 -6.59
CA ARG A 205 -15.12 12.82 -6.96
C ARG A 205 -16.06 12.06 -7.90
N CYS A 206 -15.61 10.95 -8.47
CA CYS A 206 -16.43 10.10 -9.36
C CYS A 206 -17.10 8.89 -8.66
N ALA A 207 -16.87 8.57 -7.40
CA ALA A 207 -17.20 7.24 -6.87
C ALA A 207 -18.06 7.18 -5.61
N VAL A 208 -18.41 8.27 -4.95
CA VAL A 208 -19.18 8.20 -3.70
C VAL A 208 -20.66 8.50 -3.93
N THR A 209 -21.37 7.56 -4.53
CA THR A 209 -22.82 7.41 -4.31
C THR A 209 -23.07 6.10 -3.59
N ARG A 210 -23.94 6.12 -2.58
CA ARG A 210 -24.35 4.91 -1.80
C ARG A 210 -24.81 3.74 -2.69
N SER A 211 -25.23 3.99 -3.93
CA SER A 211 -25.65 2.98 -4.91
C SER A 211 -24.47 2.26 -5.58
N ALA A 212 -23.27 2.86 -5.62
CA ALA A 212 -22.07 2.25 -6.20
C ALA A 212 -21.42 1.20 -5.29
N ILE A 213 -21.73 1.20 -4.00
CA ILE A 213 -21.24 0.21 -3.02
C ILE A 213 -21.81 -1.19 -3.28
N ARG A 214 -22.94 -1.31 -3.98
CA ARG A 214 -23.60 -2.59 -4.24
C ARG A 214 -23.18 -3.31 -5.52
N SER A 215 -22.40 -2.72 -6.41
CA SER A 215 -22.00 -3.38 -7.66
C SER A 215 -20.54 -3.83 -7.65
N SER A 216 -20.36 -5.09 -7.55
CA SER A 216 -19.42 -6.09 -8.13
C SER A 216 -17.95 -5.76 -8.45
N CYS A 217 -17.38 -4.59 -8.21
CA CYS A 217 -16.01 -4.25 -8.62
C CYS A 217 -15.05 -3.83 -7.50
N LEU A 218 -15.39 -3.98 -6.22
CA LEU A 218 -14.45 -3.67 -5.14
C LEU A 218 -13.58 -4.91 -4.84
N PRO A 219 -12.25 -4.77 -4.82
CA PRO A 219 -11.38 -5.84 -4.39
C PRO A 219 -11.70 -6.19 -2.94
N ARG A 220 -11.84 -7.48 -2.67
CA ARG A 220 -12.06 -7.99 -1.32
C ARG A 220 -10.83 -7.70 -0.48
N ILE A 221 -10.97 -6.85 0.52
CA ILE A 221 -9.90 -6.49 1.44
C ILE A 221 -9.76 -7.62 2.46
N ALA A 222 -8.55 -8.12 2.65
CA ALA A 222 -8.22 -8.98 3.78
C ALA A 222 -7.91 -8.10 4.98
N ALA A 223 -8.69 -8.22 6.06
CA ALA A 223 -8.32 -7.63 7.33
C ALA A 223 -7.29 -8.53 8.01
N MET A 224 -6.18 -7.98 8.42
CA MET A 224 -5.11 -8.68 9.11
C MET A 224 -4.97 -8.08 10.51
N SER A 225 -5.24 -8.86 11.56
CA SER A 225 -5.01 -8.44 12.93
C SER A 225 -3.89 -9.27 13.56
N VAL A 226 -2.98 -8.60 14.23
CA VAL A 226 -1.98 -9.22 15.09
C VAL A 226 -2.36 -8.87 16.51
N SER A 227 -2.90 -9.84 17.26
CA SER A 227 -3.19 -9.66 18.69
C SER A 227 -1.96 -10.03 19.54
N PRO A 228 -1.62 -9.25 20.56
CA PRO A 228 -0.81 -9.77 21.66
C PRO A 228 -1.61 -10.87 22.37
N ALA A 229 -0.94 -11.95 22.76
CA ALA A 229 -1.57 -13.08 23.44
C ALA A 229 -2.42 -12.58 24.63
N GLY A 230 -3.75 -12.75 24.56
CA GLY A 230 -4.63 -12.48 25.68
C GLY A 230 -5.94 -11.73 25.43
N SER A 231 -6.23 -11.22 24.25
CA SER A 231 -7.51 -10.53 24.01
C SER A 231 -8.62 -11.51 23.61
N LYS A 232 -9.57 -11.74 24.53
CA LYS A 232 -10.78 -12.51 24.28
C LYS A 232 -11.72 -11.72 23.36
N CYS A 233 -12.19 -12.35 22.28
CA CYS A 233 -13.33 -11.84 21.52
C CYS A 233 -14.57 -11.88 22.41
N LEU A 234 -15.24 -10.75 22.61
CA LEU A 234 -16.58 -10.70 23.18
C LEU A 234 -17.59 -10.89 22.03
N PRO A 235 -18.61 -11.73 22.20
CA PRO A 235 -19.73 -11.79 21.27
C PRO A 235 -20.57 -10.52 21.30
N ALA A 236 -21.22 -10.20 20.21
CA ALA A 236 -22.07 -9.03 20.00
C ALA A 236 -23.27 -8.99 20.93
#